data_1cb79abec12926cb3171dd953d3370a2
#
_entry.id   1cb79abec12926cb3171dd953d3370a2
#
_cell.length_a   1.000
_cell.length_b   1.000
_cell.length_c   1.000
_cell.angle_alpha   90.00
_cell.angle_beta   90.00
_cell.angle_gamma   90.00
#
_symmetry.space_group_name_H-M   'P 1'
#
loop_
_entity.id
_entity.type
_entity.pdbx_description
1 polymer ?
#
loop_
_entity_poly.entity_id
_entity_poly.type
_entity_poly.pdbx_seq_one_letter_code
_entity_poly.pdbx_strand_id
1 'polypeptide(L)'
;MSRDAYHHGDLKAAILAQAATLVAERGADGISLRELARVAGVSHAAPAHHFTDRRGLFTALATEGFGLLADALTDARPRFIDAARAYVQFALGHPGHYAVMFDKSLYDDTDAALVAAETAAGTELSRGVGTLGDAHAKADPESAALAAWSLVHGFSLLWLNDAVDRSGDPIATIERLALMLFDG
;
A
#
# COMPACT_ATOMS: atom_id res chain seq x y z
N MET A 1 11.95 26.48 -16.28
CA MET A 1 11.35 25.13 -16.12
C MET A 1 10.36 24.94 -17.27
N SER A 2 10.60 23.94 -18.12
CA SER A 2 9.87 23.76 -19.39
C SER A 2 8.43 23.27 -19.15
N ARG A 3 7.49 23.79 -19.95
CA ARG A 3 6.07 23.37 -19.99
C ARG A 3 5.93 21.86 -20.24
N ASP A 4 6.87 21.26 -20.96
CA ASP A 4 6.88 19.83 -21.28
C ASP A 4 7.12 18.93 -20.05
N ALA A 5 7.92 19.35 -19.06
CA ALA A 5 8.19 18.58 -17.85
C ALA A 5 6.95 18.51 -16.94
N TYR A 6 6.10 19.54 -16.92
CA TYR A 6 4.86 19.58 -16.16
C TYR A 6 3.83 18.59 -16.74
N HIS A 7 3.68 18.55 -18.06
CA HIS A 7 2.76 17.61 -18.72
C HIS A 7 3.18 16.13 -18.62
N HIS A 8 4.50 15.83 -18.54
CA HIS A 8 4.98 14.45 -18.41
C HIS A 8 4.75 13.87 -17.01
N GLY A 9 4.87 14.69 -15.95
CA GLY A 9 4.57 14.27 -14.58
C GLY A 9 3.08 13.95 -14.39
N ASP A 10 2.22 14.79 -14.93
CA ASP A 10 0.77 14.62 -14.87
C ASP A 10 0.30 13.34 -15.59
N LEU A 11 0.93 13.02 -16.75
CA LEU A 11 0.57 11.81 -17.51
C LEU A 11 1.00 10.52 -16.79
N LYS A 12 2.22 10.48 -16.20
CA LYS A 12 2.68 9.33 -15.43
C LYS A 12 1.73 9.05 -14.25
N ALA A 13 1.41 10.09 -13.47
CA ALA A 13 0.48 9.98 -12.34
C ALA A 13 -0.92 9.53 -12.80
N ALA A 14 -1.44 10.07 -13.91
CA ALA A 14 -2.73 9.67 -14.45
C ALA A 14 -2.76 8.19 -14.88
N ILE A 15 -1.68 7.69 -15.48
CA ILE A 15 -1.58 6.27 -15.88
C ILE A 15 -1.50 5.38 -14.63
N LEU A 16 -0.74 5.76 -13.58
CA LEU A 16 -0.68 5.01 -12.32
C LEU A 16 -2.05 4.97 -11.63
N ALA A 17 -2.74 6.09 -11.52
CA ALA A 17 -4.08 6.15 -10.94
C ALA A 17 -5.08 5.25 -11.70
N GLN A 18 -5.00 5.27 -13.05
CA GLN A 18 -5.83 4.39 -13.88
C GLN A 18 -5.46 2.92 -13.70
N ALA A 19 -4.15 2.60 -13.57
CA ALA A 19 -3.70 1.24 -13.31
C ALA A 19 -4.21 0.74 -11.95
N ALA A 20 -4.11 1.56 -10.89
CA ALA A 20 -4.65 1.24 -9.57
C ALA A 20 -6.15 0.95 -9.62
N THR A 21 -6.93 1.78 -10.33
CA THR A 21 -8.37 1.57 -10.50
C THR A 21 -8.67 0.23 -11.18
N LEU A 22 -8.00 -0.06 -12.29
CA LEU A 22 -8.22 -1.29 -13.05
C LEU A 22 -7.77 -2.54 -12.26
N VAL A 23 -6.68 -2.44 -11.49
CA VAL A 23 -6.25 -3.53 -10.60
C VAL A 23 -7.28 -3.80 -9.51
N ALA A 24 -7.84 -2.76 -8.90
CA ALA A 24 -8.90 -2.90 -7.90
C ALA A 24 -10.16 -3.58 -8.46
N GLU A 25 -10.52 -3.28 -9.71
CA GLU A 25 -11.72 -3.82 -10.37
C GLU A 25 -11.56 -5.27 -10.85
N ARG A 26 -10.39 -5.65 -11.35
CA ARG A 26 -10.18 -6.86 -12.17
C ARG A 26 -8.96 -7.69 -11.79
N GLY A 27 -8.19 -7.26 -10.80
CA GLY A 27 -6.89 -7.84 -10.48
C GLY A 27 -5.77 -7.42 -11.43
N ALA A 28 -4.55 -7.80 -11.09
CA ALA A 28 -3.36 -7.40 -11.85
C ALA A 28 -3.22 -8.11 -13.20
N ASP A 29 -3.69 -9.36 -13.33
CA ASP A 29 -3.41 -10.23 -14.49
C ASP A 29 -3.89 -9.66 -15.84
N GLY A 30 -5.02 -8.96 -15.84
CA GLY A 30 -5.61 -8.38 -17.04
C GLY A 30 -5.01 -7.04 -17.49
N ILE A 31 -4.03 -6.48 -16.76
CA ILE A 31 -3.50 -5.13 -17.02
C ILE A 31 -2.35 -5.17 -18.01
N SER A 32 -2.43 -4.34 -19.05
CA SER A 32 -1.35 -4.12 -20.02
C SER A 32 -1.16 -2.62 -20.31
N LEU A 33 0.08 -2.24 -20.67
CA LEU A 33 0.39 -0.85 -21.06
C LEU A 33 -0.46 -0.38 -22.24
N ARG A 34 -0.79 -1.28 -23.18
CA ARG A 34 -1.63 -0.97 -24.35
C ARG A 34 -3.06 -0.64 -23.93
N GLU A 35 -3.63 -1.38 -23.00
CA GLU A 35 -4.96 -1.12 -22.47
C GLU A 35 -4.99 0.22 -21.70
N LEU A 36 -3.98 0.47 -20.85
CA LEU A 36 -3.86 1.73 -20.13
C LEU A 36 -3.77 2.93 -21.08
N ALA A 37 -2.99 2.83 -22.17
CA ALA A 37 -2.94 3.86 -23.20
C ALA A 37 -4.33 4.14 -23.79
N ARG A 38 -5.06 3.07 -24.13
CA ARG A 38 -6.42 3.18 -24.69
C ARG A 38 -7.39 3.84 -23.70
N VAL A 39 -7.36 3.44 -22.42
CA VAL A 39 -8.26 3.99 -21.39
C VAL A 39 -7.91 5.44 -21.06
N ALA A 40 -6.61 5.76 -20.99
CA ALA A 40 -6.13 7.13 -20.75
C ALA A 40 -6.27 8.06 -21.97
N GLY A 41 -6.69 7.54 -23.14
CA GLY A 41 -6.84 8.35 -24.35
C GLY A 41 -5.53 8.89 -24.91
N VAL A 42 -4.41 8.19 -24.66
CA VAL A 42 -3.08 8.59 -25.12
C VAL A 42 -2.52 7.65 -26.18
N SER A 43 -1.41 8.03 -26.80
CA SER A 43 -0.73 7.16 -27.76
C SER A 43 -0.27 5.86 -27.12
N HIS A 44 -0.25 4.76 -27.85
CA HIS A 44 0.24 3.48 -27.33
C HIS A 44 1.69 3.49 -26.86
N ALA A 45 2.51 4.43 -27.37
CA ALA A 45 3.89 4.61 -26.96
C ALA A 45 4.03 5.35 -25.64
N ALA A 46 3.07 6.17 -25.23
CA ALA A 46 3.18 7.03 -24.05
C ALA A 46 3.44 6.27 -22.73
N PRO A 47 2.69 5.18 -22.39
CA PRO A 47 2.99 4.43 -21.18
C PRO A 47 4.37 3.76 -21.21
N ALA A 48 4.82 3.28 -22.39
CA ALA A 48 6.13 2.63 -22.53
C ALA A 48 7.30 3.60 -22.32
N HIS A 49 7.12 4.89 -22.58
CA HIS A 49 8.12 5.92 -22.23
C HIS A 49 8.28 6.14 -20.73
N HIS A 50 7.24 5.86 -19.93
CA HIS A 50 7.25 6.07 -18.49
C HIS A 50 7.62 4.81 -17.70
N PHE A 51 7.24 3.63 -18.18
CA PHE A 51 7.30 2.39 -17.39
C PHE A 51 8.11 1.27 -18.05
N THR A 52 8.64 1.48 -19.26
CA THR A 52 9.38 0.47 -20.05
C THR A 52 8.50 -0.72 -20.44
N ASP A 53 7.97 -1.45 -19.46
CA ASP A 53 7.12 -2.63 -19.60
C ASP A 53 6.09 -2.75 -18.46
N ARG A 54 5.36 -3.86 -18.43
CA ARG A 54 4.36 -4.15 -17.40
C ARG A 54 5.01 -4.29 -16.01
N ARG A 55 6.21 -4.88 -15.91
CA ARG A 55 6.93 -5.01 -14.66
C ARG A 55 7.33 -3.65 -14.10
N GLY A 56 7.84 -2.75 -14.94
CA GLY A 56 8.16 -1.37 -14.57
C GLY A 56 6.93 -0.57 -14.14
N LEU A 57 5.76 -0.78 -14.77
CA LEU A 57 4.50 -0.20 -14.32
C LEU A 57 4.15 -0.64 -12.88
N PHE A 58 4.19 -1.95 -12.61
CA PHE A 58 3.85 -2.46 -11.28
C PHE A 58 4.92 -2.12 -10.23
N THR A 59 6.19 -2.01 -10.61
CA THR A 59 7.23 -1.45 -9.73
C THR A 59 6.89 -0.03 -9.31
N ALA A 60 6.51 0.82 -10.26
CA ALA A 60 6.11 2.20 -9.95
C ALA A 60 4.82 2.25 -9.10
N LEU A 61 3.85 1.37 -9.36
CA LEU A 61 2.60 1.30 -8.60
C LEU A 61 2.84 0.82 -7.16
N ALA A 62 3.69 -0.18 -6.96
CA ALA A 62 4.09 -0.65 -5.63
C ALA A 62 4.86 0.43 -4.87
N THR A 63 5.80 1.13 -5.55
CA THR A 63 6.55 2.25 -4.97
C THR A 63 5.62 3.36 -4.48
N GLU A 64 4.65 3.77 -5.31
CA GLU A 64 3.63 4.75 -4.93
C GLU A 64 2.81 4.25 -3.74
N GLY A 65 2.36 2.99 -3.76
CA GLY A 65 1.58 2.40 -2.68
C GLY A 65 2.33 2.37 -1.34
N PHE A 66 3.59 1.95 -1.31
CA PHE A 66 4.40 2.00 -0.10
C PHE A 66 4.67 3.43 0.38
N GLY A 67 4.85 4.39 -0.55
CA GLY A 67 4.96 5.80 -0.21
C GLY A 67 3.69 6.33 0.47
N LEU A 68 2.52 6.08 -0.13
CA LEU A 68 1.22 6.46 0.45
C LEU A 68 0.97 5.82 1.82
N LEU A 69 1.37 4.56 2.00
CA LEU A 69 1.30 3.89 3.31
C LEU A 69 2.23 4.55 4.33
N ALA A 70 3.48 4.86 3.95
CA ALA A 70 4.43 5.54 4.82
C ALA A 70 3.90 6.90 5.26
N ASP A 71 3.34 7.69 4.33
CA ASP A 71 2.74 9.00 4.62
C ASP A 71 1.56 8.85 5.59
N ALA A 72 0.65 7.91 5.33
CA ALA A 72 -0.50 7.65 6.20
C ALA A 72 -0.09 7.26 7.63
N LEU A 73 0.95 6.44 7.77
CA LEU A 73 1.50 6.05 9.07
C LEU A 73 2.24 7.19 9.77
N THR A 74 2.92 8.05 9.01
CA THR A 74 3.61 9.25 9.53
C THR A 74 2.61 10.27 10.06
N ASP A 75 1.51 10.50 9.35
CA ASP A 75 0.46 11.44 9.74
C ASP A 75 -0.37 10.92 10.94
N ALA A 76 -0.39 9.61 11.16
CA ALA A 76 -1.01 9.02 12.32
C ALA A 76 -0.26 9.46 13.60
N ARG A 77 -1.00 9.57 14.72
CA ARG A 77 -0.34 9.79 16.02
C ARG A 77 0.59 8.61 16.32
N PRO A 78 1.73 8.84 17.01
CA PRO A 78 2.71 7.79 17.24
C PRO A 78 2.24 6.77 18.30
N ARG A 79 0.99 6.33 18.23
CA ARG A 79 0.42 5.27 19.06
C ARG A 79 0.08 4.09 18.20
N PHE A 80 0.30 2.89 18.72
CA PHE A 80 0.01 1.64 18.02
C PHE A 80 -1.40 1.60 17.41
N ILE A 81 -2.41 2.00 18.18
CA ILE A 81 -3.80 1.97 17.71
C ILE A 81 -4.06 2.93 16.54
N ASP A 82 -3.41 4.09 16.52
CA ASP A 82 -3.56 5.06 15.44
C ASP A 82 -2.84 4.56 14.17
N ALA A 83 -1.69 3.89 14.32
CA ALA A 83 -0.99 3.22 13.22
C ALA A 83 -1.83 2.06 12.63
N ALA A 84 -2.47 1.26 13.49
CA ALA A 84 -3.34 0.16 13.05
C ALA A 84 -4.54 0.70 12.24
N ARG A 85 -5.16 1.78 12.69
CA ARG A 85 -6.23 2.48 11.95
C ARG A 85 -5.75 2.98 10.59
N ALA A 86 -4.63 3.71 10.58
CA ALA A 86 -4.07 4.29 9.36
C ALA A 86 -3.74 3.21 8.33
N TYR A 87 -3.17 2.09 8.76
CA TYR A 87 -2.88 0.95 7.88
C TYR A 87 -4.16 0.40 7.22
N VAL A 88 -5.19 0.12 8.00
CA VAL A 88 -6.45 -0.42 7.47
C VAL A 88 -7.16 0.60 6.59
N GLN A 89 -7.20 1.88 6.98
CA GLN A 89 -7.76 2.95 6.16
C GLN A 89 -7.03 3.06 4.80
N PHE A 90 -5.70 2.98 4.81
CA PHE A 90 -4.91 2.95 3.58
C PHE A 90 -5.29 1.75 2.70
N ALA A 91 -5.28 0.54 3.26
CA ALA A 91 -5.59 -0.68 2.49
C ALA A 91 -6.98 -0.62 1.83
N LEU A 92 -7.99 -0.15 2.57
CA LEU A 92 -9.36 -0.02 2.07
C LEU A 92 -9.54 1.16 1.10
N GLY A 93 -8.79 2.24 1.28
CA GLY A 93 -8.81 3.41 0.40
C GLY A 93 -8.02 3.23 -0.89
N HIS A 94 -7.03 2.33 -0.90
CA HIS A 94 -6.13 2.09 -2.02
C HIS A 94 -6.04 0.60 -2.43
N PRO A 95 -7.17 -0.09 -2.68
CA PRO A 95 -7.18 -1.55 -2.88
C PRO A 95 -6.34 -2.00 -4.07
N GLY A 96 -6.24 -1.20 -5.13
CA GLY A 96 -5.42 -1.54 -6.30
C GLY A 96 -3.92 -1.46 -6.03
N HIS A 97 -3.45 -0.48 -5.28
CA HIS A 97 -2.06 -0.41 -4.81
C HIS A 97 -1.79 -1.58 -3.87
N TYR A 98 -2.68 -1.80 -2.90
CA TYR A 98 -2.55 -2.84 -1.89
C TYR A 98 -2.43 -4.24 -2.51
N ALA A 99 -3.19 -4.52 -3.57
CA ALA A 99 -3.14 -5.80 -4.28
C ALA A 99 -1.80 -6.05 -4.98
N VAL A 100 -1.08 -4.99 -5.39
CA VAL A 100 0.23 -5.11 -6.05
C VAL A 100 1.38 -5.13 -5.05
N MET A 101 1.33 -4.32 -4.00
CA MET A 101 2.43 -4.09 -3.04
C MET A 101 3.02 -5.37 -2.45
N PHE A 102 2.21 -6.40 -2.25
CA PHE A 102 2.60 -7.64 -1.56
C PHE A 102 2.70 -8.85 -2.48
N ASP A 103 2.59 -8.64 -3.81
CA ASP A 103 2.85 -9.69 -4.82
C ASP A 103 4.17 -9.42 -5.56
N LYS A 104 5.28 -9.94 -5.01
CA LYS A 104 6.62 -9.78 -5.56
C LYS A 104 6.80 -10.37 -6.96
N SER A 105 5.87 -11.19 -7.45
CA SER A 105 5.91 -11.72 -8.81
C SER A 105 5.61 -10.65 -9.87
N LEU A 106 4.96 -9.55 -9.49
CA LEU A 106 4.49 -8.51 -10.40
C LEU A 106 5.55 -7.46 -10.73
N TYR A 107 6.48 -7.17 -9.81
CA TYR A 107 7.39 -6.03 -9.88
C TYR A 107 8.87 -6.40 -9.68
N ASP A 108 9.76 -5.45 -9.87
CA ASP A 108 11.18 -5.58 -9.58
C ASP A 108 11.45 -5.21 -8.12
N ASP A 109 11.60 -6.22 -7.28
CA ASP A 109 11.86 -6.08 -5.83
C ASP A 109 13.29 -5.61 -5.51
N THR A 110 14.13 -5.42 -6.54
CA THR A 110 15.48 -4.84 -6.41
C THR A 110 15.53 -3.36 -6.77
N ASP A 111 14.42 -2.77 -7.25
CA ASP A 111 14.36 -1.34 -7.58
C ASP A 111 14.63 -0.48 -6.33
N ALA A 112 15.60 0.44 -6.44
CA ALA A 112 16.06 1.22 -5.30
C ALA A 112 14.98 2.15 -4.70
N ALA A 113 14.09 2.70 -5.54
CA ALA A 113 13.01 3.56 -5.08
C ALA A 113 11.93 2.75 -4.35
N LEU A 114 11.61 1.56 -4.85
CA LEU A 114 10.69 0.63 -4.21
C LEU A 114 11.24 0.18 -2.85
N VAL A 115 12.48 -0.27 -2.78
CA VAL A 115 13.13 -0.69 -1.52
C VAL A 115 13.15 0.44 -0.49
N ALA A 116 13.41 1.67 -0.91
CA ALA A 116 13.36 2.84 -0.03
C ALA A 116 11.94 3.10 0.52
N ALA A 117 10.92 3.02 -0.34
CA ALA A 117 9.52 3.23 0.06
C ALA A 117 9.02 2.11 1.00
N GLU A 118 9.34 0.84 0.71
CA GLU A 118 9.04 -0.30 1.57
C GLU A 118 9.69 -0.16 2.95
N THR A 119 10.98 0.24 2.98
CA THR A 119 11.72 0.48 4.22
C THR A 119 11.10 1.62 5.04
N ALA A 120 10.69 2.70 4.39
CA ALA A 120 10.03 3.82 5.06
C ALA A 120 8.70 3.38 5.72
N ALA A 121 7.85 2.67 4.99
CA ALA A 121 6.59 2.16 5.52
C ALA A 121 6.80 1.20 6.71
N GLY A 122 7.77 0.28 6.60
CA GLY A 122 8.12 -0.65 7.67
C GLY A 122 8.65 0.07 8.92
N THR A 123 9.46 1.12 8.75
CA THR A 123 9.98 1.94 9.85
C THR A 123 8.85 2.63 10.62
N GLU A 124 7.90 3.24 9.90
CA GLU A 124 6.77 3.92 10.52
C GLU A 124 5.84 2.95 11.26
N LEU A 125 5.59 1.77 10.69
CA LEU A 125 4.82 0.72 11.37
C LEU A 125 5.51 0.27 12.67
N SER A 126 6.82 0.01 12.62
CA SER A 126 7.62 -0.38 13.79
C SER A 126 7.64 0.72 14.86
N ARG A 127 7.63 1.99 14.47
CA ARG A 127 7.54 3.12 15.40
C ARG A 127 6.23 3.09 16.20
N GLY A 128 5.11 2.77 15.56
CA GLY A 128 3.82 2.61 16.25
C GLY A 128 3.87 1.48 17.29
N VAL A 129 4.45 0.33 16.93
CA VAL A 129 4.63 -0.81 17.84
C VAL A 129 5.52 -0.44 19.03
N GLY A 130 6.56 0.35 18.83
CA GLY A 130 7.45 0.84 19.89
C GLY A 130 6.77 1.65 20.99
N THR A 131 5.52 2.08 20.78
CA THR A 131 4.72 2.78 21.81
C THR A 131 3.92 1.86 22.73
N LEU A 132 3.92 0.54 22.47
CA LEU A 132 3.20 -0.43 23.30
C LEU A 132 3.75 -0.48 24.72
N GLY A 133 2.85 -0.44 25.68
CA GLY A 133 3.13 -0.63 27.10
C GLY A 133 3.44 -2.08 27.47
N ASP A 134 3.05 -3.02 26.63
CA ASP A 134 3.11 -4.46 26.82
C ASP A 134 4.52 -4.98 27.14
N ALA A 135 4.65 -5.83 28.19
CA ALA A 135 5.92 -6.35 28.62
C ALA A 135 6.54 -7.34 27.61
N HIS A 136 5.73 -8.13 26.92
CA HIS A 136 6.21 -9.08 25.92
C HIS A 136 6.68 -8.34 24.67
N ALA A 137 5.95 -7.30 24.24
CA ALA A 137 6.36 -6.45 23.12
C ALA A 137 7.68 -5.73 23.40
N LYS A 138 7.93 -5.31 24.65
CA LYS A 138 9.21 -4.72 25.07
C LYS A 138 10.35 -5.73 25.14
N ALA A 139 10.05 -6.98 25.51
CA ALA A 139 11.05 -8.04 25.60
C ALA A 139 11.48 -8.55 24.21
N ASP A 140 10.56 -8.55 23.23
CA ASP A 140 10.80 -8.96 21.86
C ASP A 140 10.10 -8.02 20.86
N PRO A 141 10.68 -6.84 20.59
CA PRO A 141 10.08 -5.85 19.69
C PRO A 141 9.95 -6.32 18.23
N GLU A 142 10.82 -7.21 17.78
CA GLU A 142 10.79 -7.74 16.43
C GLU A 142 9.58 -8.65 16.20
N SER A 143 9.35 -9.59 17.10
CA SER A 143 8.15 -10.44 17.08
C SER A 143 6.87 -9.64 17.29
N ALA A 144 6.89 -8.61 18.14
CA ALA A 144 5.75 -7.73 18.32
C ALA A 144 5.41 -6.94 17.04
N ALA A 145 6.43 -6.44 16.33
CA ALA A 145 6.23 -5.76 15.06
C ALA A 145 5.64 -6.71 14.00
N LEU A 146 6.14 -7.93 13.91
CA LEU A 146 5.61 -8.95 13.01
C LEU A 146 4.16 -9.33 13.35
N ALA A 147 3.83 -9.50 14.63
CA ALA A 147 2.48 -9.80 15.09
C ALA A 147 1.51 -8.65 14.76
N ALA A 148 1.91 -7.40 15.02
CA ALA A 148 1.14 -6.22 14.71
C ALA A 148 0.88 -6.09 13.21
N TRP A 149 1.91 -6.28 12.39
CA TRP A 149 1.77 -6.28 10.93
C TRP A 149 0.87 -7.41 10.44
N SER A 150 1.07 -8.62 10.93
CA SER A 150 0.23 -9.78 10.60
C SER A 150 -1.25 -9.53 10.91
N LEU A 151 -1.55 -8.86 12.02
CA LEU A 151 -2.90 -8.50 12.39
C LEU A 151 -3.52 -7.53 11.38
N VAL A 152 -2.91 -6.37 11.15
CA VAL A 152 -3.50 -5.33 10.29
C VAL A 152 -3.53 -5.76 8.82
N HIS A 153 -2.49 -6.46 8.37
CA HIS A 153 -2.40 -6.99 7.01
C HIS A 153 -3.43 -8.11 6.77
N GLY A 154 -3.47 -9.09 7.64
CA GLY A 154 -4.42 -10.21 7.55
C GLY A 154 -5.86 -9.73 7.62
N PHE A 155 -6.19 -8.83 8.54
CA PHE A 155 -7.52 -8.24 8.63
C PHE A 155 -7.90 -7.49 7.35
N SER A 156 -6.99 -6.66 6.81
CA SER A 156 -7.24 -5.93 5.56
C SER A 156 -7.52 -6.87 4.39
N LEU A 157 -6.74 -7.95 4.24
CA LEU A 157 -6.97 -8.96 3.19
C LEU A 157 -8.30 -9.68 3.36
N LEU A 158 -8.64 -10.11 4.58
CA LEU A 158 -9.92 -10.76 4.87
C LEU A 158 -11.10 -9.84 4.54
N TRP A 159 -10.98 -8.56 4.88
CA TRP A 159 -11.99 -7.57 4.60
C TRP A 159 -12.15 -7.30 3.09
N LEU A 160 -11.05 -7.06 2.39
CA LEU A 160 -11.07 -6.77 0.95
C LEU A 160 -11.58 -7.94 0.11
N ASN A 161 -11.35 -9.19 0.57
CA ASN A 161 -11.79 -10.40 -0.12
C ASN A 161 -13.18 -10.91 0.32
N ASP A 162 -13.96 -10.12 1.04
CA ASP A 162 -15.28 -10.52 1.57
C ASP A 162 -15.25 -11.84 2.40
N ALA A 163 -14.12 -12.15 3.02
CA ALA A 163 -13.90 -13.38 3.79
C ALA A 163 -14.40 -13.27 5.24
N VAL A 164 -14.83 -12.09 5.67
CA VAL A 164 -15.43 -11.82 6.99
C VAL A 164 -16.71 -11.02 6.84
N ASP A 165 -17.56 -11.03 7.88
CA ASP A 165 -18.75 -10.17 7.90
C ASP A 165 -18.37 -8.69 7.85
N ARG A 166 -18.84 -7.99 6.83
CA ARG A 166 -18.60 -6.57 6.55
C ARG A 166 -19.73 -5.65 6.99
N SER A 167 -20.69 -6.15 7.76
CA SER A 167 -21.83 -5.35 8.25
C SER A 167 -21.43 -4.27 9.27
N GLY A 168 -20.23 -4.40 9.88
CA GLY A 168 -19.70 -3.48 10.87
C GLY A 168 -18.71 -2.46 10.30
N ASP A 169 -18.23 -1.57 11.16
CA ASP A 169 -17.17 -0.62 10.86
C ASP A 169 -15.80 -1.34 10.93
N PRO A 170 -15.02 -1.38 9.83
CA PRO A 170 -13.71 -2.01 9.81
C PRO A 170 -12.72 -1.35 10.78
N ILE A 171 -12.82 -0.04 10.97
CA ILE A 171 -11.89 0.69 11.85
C ILE A 171 -12.19 0.37 13.30
N ALA A 172 -13.44 0.38 13.72
CA ALA A 172 -13.80 -0.05 15.06
C ALA A 172 -13.47 -1.53 15.32
N THR A 173 -13.50 -2.36 14.28
CA THR A 173 -13.15 -3.78 14.40
C THR A 173 -11.66 -3.96 14.59
N ILE A 174 -10.80 -3.32 13.77
CA ILE A 174 -9.35 -3.45 13.97
C ILE A 174 -8.89 -2.91 15.31
N GLU A 175 -9.51 -1.85 15.83
CA GLU A 175 -9.23 -1.35 17.18
C GLU A 175 -9.48 -2.40 18.26
N ARG A 176 -10.65 -3.04 18.22
CA ARG A 176 -10.96 -4.12 19.18
C ARG A 176 -9.97 -5.26 19.09
N LEU A 177 -9.61 -5.69 17.86
CA LEU A 177 -8.65 -6.76 17.65
C LEU A 177 -7.25 -6.39 18.16
N ALA A 178 -6.82 -5.16 17.92
CA ALA A 178 -5.54 -4.65 18.40
C ALA A 178 -5.47 -4.64 19.93
N LEU A 179 -6.54 -4.19 20.61
CA LEU A 179 -6.64 -4.18 22.08
C LEU A 179 -6.75 -5.58 22.69
N MET A 180 -7.16 -6.60 21.93
CA MET A 180 -7.19 -7.99 22.42
C MET A 180 -5.81 -8.65 22.40
N LEU A 181 -4.90 -8.21 21.53
CA LEU A 181 -3.59 -8.81 21.33
C LEU A 181 -2.49 -8.06 22.08
N PHE A 182 -2.66 -6.77 22.27
CA PHE A 182 -1.65 -5.91 22.89
C PHE A 182 -2.33 -5.10 23.99
N ASP A 183 -1.93 -5.34 25.23
CA ASP A 183 -2.35 -4.51 26.35
C ASP A 183 -1.87 -3.07 26.12
N GLY A 184 -2.83 -2.12 26.13
CA GLY A 184 -2.62 -0.71 25.82
C GLY A 184 -1.84 0.06 26.91
#